data_9df82e7b6baa2e413773424cf5ab482b
#
_entry.id   9df82e7b6baa2e413773424cf5ab482b
#
_cell.length_a   1.000
_cell.length_b   1.000
_cell.length_c   1.000
_cell.angle_alpha   90.00
_cell.angle_beta   90.00
_cell.angle_gamma   90.00
#
_symmetry.space_group_name_H-M   'P 1'
#
loop_
_entity.id
_entity.type
_entity.pdbx_description
1 polymer ?
#
loop_
_entity_poly.entity_id
_entity_poly.type
_entity_poly.pdbx_seq_one_letter_code
_entity_poly.pdbx_strand_id
1 'polypeptide(L)'
;MPSPAASRASVRNLLRRFRRNRRGSLAVEFALVAPVFFALLFAIIETAIVFFAGQVLESVTQTSARLIMTGQAQNAAYTQAQFKSQVVCPAGSLASILFDCTNGVYIDVESYPAFTNVTINSQIDGSNNFINNMQYNPGGPGDIVVVRMFYQWPLFVTGLGYNISNLSGSKRLLAATAAFKNEPY
;
A
#
# COMPACT_ATOMS: atom_id res chain seq x y z
N MET A 1 -66.67 -6.96 -11.99
CA MET A 1 -65.49 -6.07 -11.81
C MET A 1 -65.28 -5.84 -10.34
N PRO A 2 -64.18 -6.24 -9.74
CA PRO A 2 -63.95 -6.02 -8.30
C PRO A 2 -63.67 -4.54 -8.04
N SER A 3 -64.34 -3.98 -7.04
CA SER A 3 -64.34 -2.58 -6.65
C SER A 3 -62.92 -2.14 -6.16
N PRO A 4 -62.40 -1.00 -6.59
CA PRO A 4 -61.08 -0.51 -6.21
C PRO A 4 -60.91 -0.17 -4.71
N ALA A 5 -62.01 -0.16 -3.95
CA ALA A 5 -62.02 0.11 -2.51
C ALA A 5 -61.44 -1.06 -1.65
N ALA A 6 -61.57 -2.31 -2.11
CA ALA A 6 -61.07 -3.48 -1.38
C ALA A 6 -59.51 -3.58 -1.38
N SER A 7 -58.87 -3.11 -2.45
CA SER A 7 -57.39 -3.08 -2.56
C SER A 7 -56.73 -2.09 -1.58
N ARG A 8 -57.29 -0.90 -1.40
CA ARG A 8 -56.75 0.15 -0.50
C ARG A 8 -56.90 -0.21 0.98
N ALA A 9 -57.94 -0.94 1.38
CA ALA A 9 -58.13 -1.43 2.74
C ALA A 9 -57.10 -2.51 3.11
N SER A 10 -56.69 -3.37 2.17
CA SER A 10 -55.69 -4.41 2.35
C SER A 10 -54.30 -3.82 2.58
N VAL A 11 -53.88 -2.84 1.77
CA VAL A 11 -52.59 -2.17 1.90
C VAL A 11 -52.47 -1.39 3.24
N ARG A 12 -53.55 -0.69 3.62
CA ARG A 12 -53.59 0.03 4.91
C ARG A 12 -53.48 -0.89 6.12
N ASN A 13 -54.10 -2.08 6.04
CA ASN A 13 -54.01 -3.10 7.10
C ASN A 13 -52.62 -3.76 7.15
N LEU A 14 -51.94 -3.96 6.05
CA LEU A 14 -50.57 -4.43 5.94
C LEU A 14 -49.60 -3.40 6.54
N LEU A 15 -49.73 -2.12 6.18
CA LEU A 15 -48.91 -1.04 6.75
C LEU A 15 -49.13 -0.86 8.28
N ARG A 16 -50.39 -1.05 8.75
CA ARG A 16 -50.70 -0.99 10.16
C ARG A 16 -50.13 -2.19 10.92
N ARG A 17 -50.13 -3.38 10.34
CA ARG A 17 -49.45 -4.58 10.91
C ARG A 17 -47.94 -4.41 10.94
N PHE A 18 -47.35 -3.84 9.89
CA PHE A 18 -45.90 -3.56 9.82
C PHE A 18 -45.48 -2.55 10.90
N ARG A 19 -46.24 -1.45 11.05
CA ARG A 19 -45.96 -0.42 12.09
C ARG A 19 -46.13 -0.93 13.54
N ARG A 20 -46.93 -1.99 13.77
CA ARG A 20 -47.20 -2.57 15.08
C ARG A 20 -46.27 -3.74 15.44
N ASN A 21 -45.45 -4.20 14.49
CA ASN A 21 -44.56 -5.34 14.71
C ASN A 21 -43.21 -4.87 15.24
N ARG A 22 -43.05 -4.86 16.58
CA ARG A 22 -41.81 -4.47 17.26
C ARG A 22 -40.63 -5.39 16.96
N ARG A 23 -40.82 -6.58 16.38
CA ARG A 23 -39.74 -7.49 15.98
C ARG A 23 -38.93 -6.96 14.80
N GLY A 24 -39.44 -5.99 14.03
CA GLY A 24 -38.70 -5.30 12.96
C GLY A 24 -37.83 -4.14 13.45
N SER A 25 -38.03 -3.66 14.68
CA SER A 25 -37.28 -2.52 15.22
C SER A 25 -35.78 -2.82 15.34
N LEU A 26 -35.39 -4.01 15.81
CA LEU A 26 -33.99 -4.44 15.91
C LEU A 26 -33.32 -4.55 14.54
N ALA A 27 -34.05 -5.02 13.53
CA ALA A 27 -33.50 -5.10 12.16
C ALA A 27 -33.23 -3.72 11.56
N VAL A 28 -34.13 -2.75 11.80
CA VAL A 28 -33.95 -1.35 11.35
C VAL A 28 -32.82 -0.67 12.11
N GLU A 29 -32.72 -0.86 13.41
CA GLU A 29 -31.65 -0.34 14.24
C GLU A 29 -30.28 -0.90 13.80
N PHE A 30 -30.18 -2.21 13.60
CA PHE A 30 -29.00 -2.85 13.06
C PHE A 30 -28.65 -2.30 11.66
N ALA A 31 -29.64 -2.14 10.77
CA ALA A 31 -29.42 -1.64 9.41
C ALA A 31 -28.88 -0.19 9.38
N LEU A 32 -29.17 0.62 10.41
CA LEU A 32 -28.63 1.98 10.56
C LEU A 32 -27.22 2.00 11.12
N VAL A 33 -26.90 1.11 12.05
CA VAL A 33 -25.59 1.07 12.73
C VAL A 33 -24.57 0.28 11.92
N ALA A 34 -24.97 -0.81 11.26
CA ALA A 34 -24.08 -1.73 10.57
C ALA A 34 -23.20 -1.06 9.50
N PRO A 35 -23.70 -0.15 8.64
CA PRO A 35 -22.84 0.49 7.62
C PRO A 35 -21.68 1.28 8.24
N VAL A 36 -21.94 2.03 9.31
CA VAL A 36 -20.92 2.82 10.00
C VAL A 36 -19.92 1.90 10.71
N PHE A 37 -20.42 0.87 11.37
CA PHE A 37 -19.57 -0.12 12.04
C PHE A 37 -18.63 -0.83 11.05
N PHE A 38 -19.15 -1.34 9.94
CA PHE A 38 -18.32 -2.01 8.94
C PHE A 38 -17.36 -1.07 8.23
N ALA A 39 -17.75 0.18 7.98
CA ALA A 39 -16.84 1.18 7.41
C ALA A 39 -15.64 1.42 8.33
N LEU A 40 -15.85 1.58 9.63
CA LEU A 40 -14.77 1.72 10.62
C LEU A 40 -13.93 0.45 10.71
N LEU A 41 -14.56 -0.72 10.73
CA LEU A 41 -13.86 -2.01 10.79
C LEU A 41 -12.92 -2.18 9.58
N PHE A 42 -13.41 -1.94 8.37
CA PHE A 42 -12.60 -2.03 7.16
C PHE A 42 -11.50 -0.98 7.11
N ALA A 43 -11.74 0.24 7.58
CA ALA A 43 -10.71 1.28 7.68
C ALA A 43 -9.56 0.86 8.60
N ILE A 44 -9.87 0.24 9.75
CA ILE A 44 -8.87 -0.28 10.69
C ILE A 44 -8.06 -1.41 10.04
N ILE A 45 -8.74 -2.37 9.40
CA ILE A 45 -8.08 -3.50 8.73
C ILE A 45 -7.17 -3.00 7.61
N GLU A 46 -7.65 -2.07 6.76
CA GLU A 46 -6.85 -1.50 5.67
C GLU A 46 -5.61 -0.79 6.21
N THR A 47 -5.76 0.02 7.26
CA THR A 47 -4.62 0.68 7.90
C THR A 47 -3.59 -0.33 8.38
N ALA A 48 -4.04 -1.40 9.06
CA ALA A 48 -3.15 -2.45 9.55
C ALA A 48 -2.38 -3.14 8.41
N ILE A 49 -3.05 -3.44 7.30
CA ILE A 49 -2.42 -4.05 6.11
C ILE A 49 -1.40 -3.11 5.49
N VAL A 50 -1.70 -1.80 5.36
CA VAL A 50 -0.78 -0.79 4.83
C VAL A 50 0.49 -0.70 5.69
N PHE A 51 0.34 -0.67 7.02
CA PHE A 51 1.48 -0.68 7.93
C PHE A 51 2.29 -1.97 7.82
N PHE A 52 1.64 -3.12 7.77
CA PHE A 52 2.31 -4.41 7.60
C PHE A 52 3.10 -4.44 6.27
N ALA A 53 2.50 -4.00 5.17
CA ALA A 53 3.17 -3.90 3.89
C ALA A 53 4.39 -2.96 3.95
N GLY A 54 4.28 -1.84 4.65
CA GLY A 54 5.40 -0.93 4.91
C GLY A 54 6.55 -1.61 5.66
N GLN A 55 6.26 -2.40 6.69
CA GLN A 55 7.28 -3.15 7.43
C GLN A 55 7.95 -4.24 6.59
N VAL A 56 7.20 -4.92 5.72
CA VAL A 56 7.78 -5.89 4.78
C VAL A 56 8.70 -5.18 3.79
N LEU A 57 8.30 -4.03 3.24
CA LEU A 57 9.12 -3.25 2.32
C LEU A 57 10.41 -2.78 3.00
N GLU A 58 10.33 -2.30 4.25
CA GLU A 58 11.48 -1.89 5.05
C GLU A 58 12.45 -3.06 5.30
N SER A 59 11.93 -4.23 5.72
CA SER A 59 12.74 -5.42 5.97
C SER A 59 13.49 -5.88 4.72
N VAL A 60 12.81 -5.87 3.57
CA VAL A 60 13.42 -6.23 2.28
C VAL A 60 14.48 -5.21 1.87
N THR A 61 14.21 -3.91 2.09
CA THR A 61 15.17 -2.84 1.80
C THR A 61 16.44 -3.01 2.64
N GLN A 62 16.32 -3.30 3.93
CA GLN A 62 17.47 -3.52 4.81
C GLN A 62 18.29 -4.76 4.38
N THR A 63 17.62 -5.85 4.04
CA THR A 63 18.29 -7.07 3.55
C THR A 63 19.03 -6.82 2.24
N SER A 64 18.39 -6.12 1.33
CA SER A 64 18.97 -5.74 0.02
C SER A 64 20.14 -4.78 0.16
N ALA A 65 20.01 -3.79 1.06
CA ALA A 65 21.06 -2.85 1.39
C ALA A 65 22.31 -3.55 1.91
N ARG A 66 22.16 -4.56 2.76
CA ARG A 66 23.28 -5.35 3.28
C ARG A 66 24.04 -6.08 2.16
N LEU A 67 23.36 -6.63 1.15
CA LEU A 67 24.03 -7.29 0.02
C LEU A 67 24.84 -6.32 -0.83
N ILE A 68 24.39 -5.07 -0.95
CA ILE A 68 25.16 -4.02 -1.63
C ILE A 68 26.32 -3.59 -0.75
N MET A 69 26.08 -3.32 0.53
CA MET A 69 27.11 -2.87 1.49
C MET A 69 28.33 -3.80 1.54
N THR A 70 28.08 -5.12 1.50
CA THR A 70 29.13 -6.15 1.55
C THR A 70 29.70 -6.54 0.19
N GLY A 71 29.36 -5.83 -0.89
CA GLY A 71 29.89 -6.07 -2.23
C GLY A 71 29.30 -7.28 -2.97
N GLN A 72 28.35 -8.00 -2.37
CA GLN A 72 27.79 -9.22 -2.97
C GLN A 72 27.01 -8.91 -4.26
N ALA A 73 26.26 -7.82 -4.27
CA ALA A 73 25.52 -7.41 -5.48
C ALA A 73 26.45 -6.97 -6.63
N GLN A 74 27.56 -6.30 -6.29
CA GLN A 74 28.58 -5.86 -7.24
C GLN A 74 29.36 -7.05 -7.80
N ASN A 75 29.79 -7.97 -6.94
CA ASN A 75 30.53 -9.19 -7.32
C ASN A 75 29.67 -10.12 -8.20
N ALA A 76 28.36 -10.18 -7.95
CA ALA A 76 27.42 -10.92 -8.78
C ALA A 76 27.06 -10.20 -10.10
N ALA A 77 27.52 -8.95 -10.26
CA ALA A 77 27.23 -8.08 -11.41
C ALA A 77 25.72 -7.99 -11.74
N TYR A 78 24.88 -7.87 -10.69
CA TYR A 78 23.44 -7.81 -10.89
C TYR A 78 23.04 -6.55 -11.66
N THR A 79 22.23 -6.73 -12.68
CA THR A 79 21.42 -5.65 -13.23
C THR A 79 20.28 -5.31 -12.28
N GLN A 80 19.65 -4.14 -12.41
CA GLN A 80 18.50 -3.75 -11.61
C GLN A 80 17.38 -4.80 -11.65
N ALA A 81 17.10 -5.38 -12.82
CA ALA A 81 16.06 -6.40 -12.98
C ALA A 81 16.42 -7.72 -12.25
N GLN A 82 17.68 -8.15 -12.33
CA GLN A 82 18.16 -9.33 -11.61
C GLN A 82 18.17 -9.11 -10.10
N PHE A 83 18.63 -7.94 -9.65
CA PHE A 83 18.58 -7.58 -8.23
C PHE A 83 17.13 -7.57 -7.71
N LYS A 84 16.20 -7.01 -8.48
CA LYS A 84 14.78 -7.04 -8.17
C LYS A 84 14.25 -8.47 -8.03
N SER A 85 14.50 -9.34 -9.00
CA SER A 85 13.93 -10.69 -9.03
C SER A 85 14.59 -11.67 -8.06
N GLN A 86 15.89 -11.52 -7.79
CA GLN A 86 16.65 -12.49 -7.00
C GLN A 86 16.82 -12.06 -5.53
N VAL A 87 16.86 -10.75 -5.26
CA VAL A 87 17.14 -10.21 -3.94
C VAL A 87 15.89 -9.62 -3.31
N VAL A 88 15.19 -8.72 -4.02
CA VAL A 88 14.04 -7.99 -3.46
C VAL A 88 12.79 -8.86 -3.44
N CYS A 89 12.56 -9.58 -4.53
CA CYS A 89 11.36 -10.38 -4.74
C CYS A 89 11.69 -11.83 -5.13
N PRO A 90 12.49 -12.58 -4.36
CA PRO A 90 12.69 -13.99 -4.68
C PRO A 90 11.37 -14.75 -4.62
N ALA A 91 11.21 -15.75 -5.48
CA ALA A 91 10.00 -16.57 -5.53
C ALA A 91 9.68 -17.17 -4.16
N GLY A 92 8.42 -17.08 -3.74
CA GLY A 92 7.96 -17.59 -2.44
C GLY A 92 8.28 -16.69 -1.23
N SER A 93 8.91 -15.54 -1.43
CA SER A 93 9.10 -14.56 -0.36
C SER A 93 7.81 -13.82 -0.01
N LEU A 94 7.75 -13.25 1.21
CA LEU A 94 6.64 -12.39 1.62
C LEU A 94 6.46 -11.19 0.68
N ALA A 95 7.57 -10.63 0.15
CA ALA A 95 7.51 -9.56 -0.81
C ALA A 95 6.83 -9.98 -2.11
N SER A 96 7.14 -11.19 -2.63
CA SER A 96 6.53 -11.72 -3.86
C SER A 96 5.06 -12.09 -3.72
N ILE A 97 4.59 -12.33 -2.49
CA ILE A 97 3.18 -12.62 -2.20
C ILE A 97 2.38 -11.30 -2.03
N LEU A 98 3.00 -10.30 -1.39
CA LEU A 98 2.32 -9.07 -0.99
C LEU A 98 2.36 -7.99 -2.07
N PHE A 99 3.41 -7.94 -2.87
CA PHE A 99 3.66 -6.92 -3.87
C PHE A 99 3.60 -7.48 -5.30
N ASP A 100 3.12 -6.68 -6.23
CA ASP A 100 3.38 -6.92 -7.66
C ASP A 100 4.87 -6.65 -7.95
N CYS A 101 5.66 -7.69 -7.85
CA CYS A 101 7.10 -7.60 -8.07
C CYS A 101 7.48 -7.36 -9.52
N THR A 102 6.60 -7.64 -10.48
CA THR A 102 6.90 -7.41 -11.89
C THR A 102 6.83 -5.92 -12.22
N ASN A 103 5.73 -5.26 -11.88
CA ASN A 103 5.46 -3.89 -12.33
C ASN A 103 5.32 -2.89 -11.17
N GLY A 104 5.11 -3.34 -9.95
CA GLY A 104 4.71 -2.48 -8.82
C GLY A 104 5.85 -2.07 -7.89
N VAL A 105 6.93 -2.86 -7.76
CA VAL A 105 8.08 -2.53 -6.92
C VAL A 105 9.09 -1.72 -7.74
N TYR A 106 9.44 -0.53 -7.23
CA TYR A 106 10.44 0.36 -7.81
C TYR A 106 11.66 0.40 -6.90
N ILE A 107 12.85 0.24 -7.48
CA ILE A 107 14.12 0.17 -6.77
C ILE A 107 15.02 1.28 -7.31
N ASP A 108 15.50 2.09 -6.40
CA ASP A 108 16.41 3.18 -6.67
C ASP A 108 17.66 3.01 -5.80
N VAL A 109 18.80 2.92 -6.45
CA VAL A 109 20.10 2.76 -5.80
C VAL A 109 21.06 3.80 -6.38
N GLU A 110 21.50 4.70 -5.53
CA GLU A 110 22.40 5.78 -5.93
C GLU A 110 23.65 5.77 -5.04
N SER A 111 24.83 5.94 -5.66
CA SER A 111 26.10 6.06 -4.95
C SER A 111 26.63 7.50 -4.95
N TYR A 112 27.26 7.90 -3.87
CA TYR A 112 27.83 9.23 -3.63
C TYR A 112 29.22 9.12 -3.01
N PRO A 113 30.14 10.05 -3.31
CA PRO A 113 31.49 10.00 -2.74
C PRO A 113 31.54 10.35 -1.26
N ALA A 114 30.55 11.08 -0.73
CA ALA A 114 30.47 11.48 0.65
C ALA A 114 29.01 11.71 1.10
N PHE A 115 28.71 11.60 2.39
CA PHE A 115 27.38 11.88 2.95
C PHE A 115 26.88 13.30 2.68
N THR A 116 27.79 14.28 2.60
CA THR A 116 27.44 15.68 2.28
C THR A 116 26.89 15.86 0.88
N ASN A 117 27.11 14.91 -0.02
CA ASN A 117 26.63 14.95 -1.41
C ASN A 117 25.29 14.25 -1.59
N VAL A 118 24.78 13.57 -0.56
CA VAL A 118 23.51 12.83 -0.64
C VAL A 118 22.35 13.79 -0.81
N THR A 119 21.60 13.63 -1.88
CA THR A 119 20.37 14.38 -2.15
C THR A 119 19.20 13.43 -2.30
N ILE A 120 18.19 13.56 -1.44
CA ILE A 120 16.98 12.74 -1.47
C ILE A 120 15.84 13.60 -1.98
N ASN A 121 15.43 13.35 -3.21
CA ASN A 121 14.31 14.04 -3.84
C ASN A 121 12.97 13.34 -3.52
N SER A 122 11.89 14.14 -3.48
CA SER A 122 10.54 13.59 -3.40
C SER A 122 10.23 12.75 -4.63
N GLN A 123 9.58 11.61 -4.44
CA GLN A 123 9.08 10.77 -5.53
C GLN A 123 7.60 11.04 -5.82
N ILE A 124 7.06 12.12 -5.28
CA ILE A 124 5.70 12.59 -5.54
C ILE A 124 5.80 14.01 -6.09
N ASP A 125 5.18 14.24 -7.25
CA ASP A 125 5.12 15.56 -7.89
C ASP A 125 4.05 16.45 -7.26
N GLY A 126 3.99 17.71 -7.69
CA GLY A 126 2.99 18.69 -7.22
C GLY A 126 1.54 18.35 -7.57
N SER A 127 1.31 17.35 -8.42
CA SER A 127 0.00 16.83 -8.82
C SER A 127 -0.33 15.48 -8.19
N ASN A 128 0.45 15.08 -7.17
CA ASN A 128 0.33 13.78 -6.48
C ASN A 128 0.54 12.56 -7.40
N ASN A 129 1.37 12.68 -8.43
CA ASN A 129 1.78 11.52 -9.24
C ASN A 129 3.13 11.00 -8.78
N PHE A 130 3.34 9.70 -8.96
CA PHE A 130 4.63 9.06 -8.70
C PHE A 130 5.63 9.41 -9.79
N ILE A 131 6.83 9.88 -9.40
CA ILE A 131 7.95 10.17 -10.30
C ILE A 131 8.80 8.92 -10.42
N ASN A 132 8.79 8.28 -11.60
CA ASN A 132 9.58 7.07 -11.87
C ASN A 132 10.88 7.43 -12.59
N ASN A 133 11.88 7.86 -11.82
CA ASN A 133 13.25 8.17 -12.31
C ASN A 133 14.30 7.28 -11.63
N MET A 134 13.97 6.02 -11.41
CA MET A 134 14.79 5.07 -10.66
C MET A 134 16.12 4.78 -11.34
N GLN A 135 17.19 4.76 -10.55
CA GLN A 135 18.54 4.43 -10.97
C GLN A 135 19.01 3.14 -10.28
N TYR A 136 20.08 2.55 -10.80
CA TYR A 136 20.73 1.41 -10.16
C TYR A 136 22.26 1.55 -10.30
N ASN A 137 22.83 2.15 -9.28
CA ASN A 137 24.29 2.31 -9.15
C ASN A 137 24.72 1.90 -7.73
N PRO A 138 25.11 0.63 -7.53
CA PRO A 138 25.51 0.12 -6.20
C PRO A 138 26.86 0.65 -5.73
N GLY A 139 27.58 1.45 -6.53
CA GLY A 139 28.86 2.03 -6.18
C GLY A 139 30.01 1.02 -5.99
N GLY A 140 31.16 1.53 -5.61
CA GLY A 140 32.36 0.76 -5.27
C GLY A 140 32.68 0.77 -3.77
N PRO A 141 33.80 0.13 -3.38
CA PRO A 141 34.27 0.13 -2.00
C PRO A 141 34.45 1.56 -1.46
N GLY A 142 33.88 1.82 -0.29
CA GLY A 142 33.99 3.11 0.38
C GLY A 142 32.99 4.18 -0.06
N ASP A 143 32.21 3.96 -1.10
CA ASP A 143 31.13 4.86 -1.52
C ASP A 143 29.99 4.87 -0.52
N ILE A 144 29.30 5.99 -0.43
CA ILE A 144 28.04 6.12 0.30
C ILE A 144 26.92 5.71 -0.66
N VAL A 145 26.12 4.74 -0.26
CA VAL A 145 25.01 4.25 -1.08
C VAL A 145 23.69 4.51 -0.38
N VAL A 146 22.73 5.01 -1.14
CA VAL A 146 21.35 5.17 -0.72
C VAL A 146 20.49 4.21 -1.53
N VAL A 147 19.83 3.31 -0.83
CA VAL A 147 18.86 2.36 -1.42
C VAL A 147 17.48 2.81 -1.04
N ARG A 148 16.64 3.04 -2.02
CA ARG A 148 15.23 3.38 -1.80
C ARG A 148 14.35 2.39 -2.55
N MET A 149 13.30 1.94 -1.90
CA MET A 149 12.28 1.09 -2.52
C MET A 149 10.92 1.73 -2.36
N PHE A 150 10.12 1.64 -3.42
CA PHE A 150 8.80 2.24 -3.47
C PHE A 150 7.77 1.24 -3.98
N TYR A 151 6.56 1.35 -3.44
CA TYR A 151 5.39 0.62 -3.92
C TYR A 151 4.15 1.49 -3.85
N GLN A 152 3.36 1.52 -4.92
CA GLN A 152 2.09 2.25 -4.97
C GLN A 152 0.96 1.35 -4.47
N TRP A 153 0.66 1.43 -3.17
CA TRP A 153 -0.37 0.61 -2.53
C TRP A 153 -1.77 1.10 -2.89
N PRO A 154 -2.65 0.28 -3.47
CA PRO A 154 -4.03 0.67 -3.73
C PRO A 154 -4.84 0.71 -2.43
N LEU A 155 -5.69 1.73 -2.27
CA LEU A 155 -6.59 1.89 -1.14
C LEU A 155 -8.03 1.64 -1.59
N PHE A 156 -8.77 0.90 -0.79
CA PHE A 156 -10.16 0.52 -1.07
C PHE A 156 -11.16 1.31 -0.21
N VAL A 157 -10.77 1.68 1.02
CA VAL A 157 -11.62 2.45 1.94
C VAL A 157 -11.21 3.92 1.90
N THR A 158 -11.87 4.69 1.03
CA THR A 158 -11.60 6.14 0.87
C THR A 158 -12.83 6.99 1.13
N GLY A 159 -13.80 6.46 1.91
CA GLY A 159 -15.08 7.11 2.21
C GLY A 159 -15.19 7.64 3.63
N LEU A 160 -16.29 8.34 3.92
CA LEU A 160 -16.67 8.84 5.26
C LEU A 160 -15.59 9.74 5.94
N GLY A 161 -14.80 10.46 5.16
CA GLY A 161 -13.73 11.33 5.67
C GLY A 161 -12.43 10.60 6.02
N TYR A 162 -12.36 9.28 5.86
CA TYR A 162 -11.14 8.50 5.98
C TYR A 162 -10.44 8.41 4.64
N ASN A 163 -9.27 9.02 4.52
CA ASN A 163 -8.44 8.92 3.32
C ASN A 163 -6.97 9.07 3.71
N ILE A 164 -6.19 8.01 3.52
CA ILE A 164 -4.74 7.97 3.77
C ILE A 164 -3.93 8.00 2.48
N SER A 165 -4.56 8.28 1.32
CA SER A 165 -3.84 8.39 0.05
C SER A 165 -2.92 9.62 0.03
N ASN A 166 -1.77 9.48 -0.61
CA ASN A 166 -0.87 10.58 -0.94
C ASN A 166 -0.50 10.60 -2.42
N LEU A 167 -1.08 9.68 -3.20
CA LEU A 167 -0.98 9.65 -4.65
C LEU A 167 -2.35 9.78 -5.30
N SER A 168 -2.37 10.24 -6.54
CA SER A 168 -3.56 10.24 -7.39
C SER A 168 -4.09 8.81 -7.59
N GLY A 169 -5.41 8.68 -7.80
CA GLY A 169 -6.07 7.39 -8.01
C GLY A 169 -6.20 6.54 -6.74
N SER A 170 -6.42 7.19 -5.57
CA SER A 170 -6.64 6.50 -4.28
C SER A 170 -5.51 5.51 -3.94
N LYS A 171 -4.27 5.94 -4.10
CA LYS A 171 -3.09 5.13 -3.77
C LYS A 171 -2.27 5.79 -2.66
N ARG A 172 -1.54 4.96 -1.92
CA ARG A 172 -0.52 5.40 -0.97
C ARG A 172 0.86 4.94 -1.41
N LEU A 173 1.80 5.87 -1.51
CA LEU A 173 3.20 5.53 -1.72
C LEU A 173 3.77 4.96 -0.42
N LEU A 174 4.15 3.69 -0.45
CA LEU A 174 5.02 3.08 0.55
C LEU A 174 6.46 3.34 0.11
N ALA A 175 7.30 3.77 1.04
CA ALA A 175 8.70 4.05 0.78
C ALA A 175 9.53 3.50 1.94
N ALA A 176 10.63 2.84 1.60
CA ALA A 176 11.65 2.39 2.53
C ALA A 176 13.02 2.87 2.05
N THR A 177 13.88 3.26 2.96
CA THR A 177 15.19 3.86 2.63
C THR A 177 16.26 3.34 3.57
N ALA A 178 17.39 2.93 3.00
CA ALA A 178 18.61 2.62 3.73
C ALA A 178 19.77 3.41 3.14
N ALA A 179 20.60 3.99 4.01
CA ALA A 179 21.83 4.69 3.62
C ALA A 179 23.01 4.13 4.42
N PHE A 180 24.08 3.81 3.75
CA PHE A 180 25.25 3.17 4.34
C PHE A 180 26.53 3.51 3.56
N LYS A 181 27.65 3.12 4.11
CA LYS A 181 28.94 3.15 3.41
C LYS A 181 29.31 1.73 3.01
N ASN A 182 29.67 1.52 1.74
CA ASN A 182 30.16 0.24 1.25
C ASN A 182 31.45 -0.17 1.98
N GLU A 183 31.52 -1.44 2.33
CA GLU A 183 32.71 -2.04 2.93
C GLU A 183 33.85 -2.15 1.91
N PRO A 184 35.12 -2.21 2.33
CA PRO A 184 36.22 -2.57 1.45
C PRO A 184 36.13 -4.10 1.14
N TYR A 185 35.74 -4.45 -0.06
CA TYR A 185 35.60 -5.86 -0.56
C TYR A 185 36.46 -6.10 -1.77
#